data_0dc30b65b1d12b01a260bb980334f862
#
_entry.id   0dc30b65b1d12b01a260bb980334f862
#
_cell.length_a   1.000
_cell.length_b   1.000
_cell.length_c   1.000
_cell.angle_alpha   90.00
_cell.angle_beta   90.00
_cell.angle_gamma   90.00
#
_symmetry.space_group_name_H-M   'P 1'
#
loop_
_entity.id
_entity.type
_entity.pdbx_description
1 polymer ?
#
loop_
_entity_poly.entity_id
_entity_poly.type
_entity_poly.pdbx_seq_one_letter_code
_entity_poly.pdbx_strand_id
1 'polypeptide(L)'
;GYTYGSVALEDGGVPTGTKIPTFDVIIPPQGGHGSDIYRELGAMNVLIYSRIENDNENPDFITGNQIARVGLVENPQKYDSTALLTADKASALSALRLAGSGYSSATFEADSYFVQTISAGSTAQGRVVHYDATTGVLKYWQDRTMAGFNTVGTAQTNPTYGYNLNKFTASPGTGGSLDIVPTAGSTLQIDSAFTGISTVINNITYYLGQNFTDGISNPEVKRHSGNIVFVDNRPAITRSVNQKEDIKIVLQF
;
A
#
# COMPACT_ATOMS: atom_id res chain seq x y z
N GLY A 1 -11.72 -10.11 35.27
CA GLY A 1 -12.06 -11.31 34.48
C GLY A 1 -12.10 -12.54 35.39
N TYR A 2 -12.77 -13.59 34.96
CA TYR A 2 -12.79 -14.86 35.67
C TYR A 2 -11.40 -15.53 35.55
N THR A 3 -10.90 -16.07 36.64
CA THR A 3 -9.60 -16.77 36.69
C THR A 3 -9.76 -18.26 36.97
N TYR A 4 -10.97 -18.69 37.29
CA TYR A 4 -11.30 -20.06 37.60
C TYR A 4 -12.73 -20.40 37.18
N GLY A 5 -12.95 -21.59 36.71
CA GLY A 5 -14.26 -22.16 36.41
C GLY A 5 -14.30 -23.62 36.82
N SER A 6 -15.47 -24.07 37.26
CA SER A 6 -15.71 -25.49 37.59
C SER A 6 -17.06 -25.92 37.01
N VAL A 7 -17.16 -27.17 36.65
CA VAL A 7 -18.41 -27.83 36.24
C VAL A 7 -18.80 -28.85 37.26
N ALA A 8 -19.96 -28.67 37.90
CA ALA A 8 -20.57 -29.64 38.80
C ALA A 8 -21.75 -30.32 38.05
N LEU A 9 -21.59 -31.61 37.74
CA LEU A 9 -22.62 -32.36 37.01
C LEU A 9 -23.81 -32.74 37.91
N GLU A 10 -23.58 -32.79 39.20
CA GLU A 10 -24.64 -33.17 40.17
C GLU A 10 -25.76 -32.13 40.19
N ASP A 11 -25.46 -30.86 40.05
CA ASP A 11 -26.42 -29.78 40.01
C ASP A 11 -27.24 -29.73 38.70
N GLY A 12 -26.77 -30.41 37.64
CA GLY A 12 -27.43 -30.50 36.33
C GLY A 12 -28.39 -31.70 36.16
N GLY A 13 -28.68 -32.43 37.28
CA GLY A 13 -29.60 -33.56 37.24
C GLY A 13 -28.97 -34.84 36.65
N VAL A 14 -27.66 -34.91 36.53
CA VAL A 14 -26.96 -36.14 36.19
C VAL A 14 -26.90 -37.07 37.38
N PRO A 15 -27.45 -38.33 37.26
CA PRO A 15 -27.43 -39.24 38.41
C PRO A 15 -25.99 -39.54 38.88
N THR A 16 -25.81 -39.54 40.18
CA THR A 16 -24.57 -40.00 40.82
C THR A 16 -24.31 -41.45 40.47
N GLY A 17 -23.34 -41.69 39.60
CA GLY A 17 -22.89 -43.02 39.18
C GLY A 17 -21.49 -43.31 39.69
N THR A 18 -21.04 -44.55 39.55
CA THR A 18 -19.71 -45.01 39.94
C THR A 18 -18.55 -44.41 39.19
N LYS A 19 -18.83 -43.70 38.08
CA LYS A 19 -17.82 -42.96 37.28
C LYS A 19 -18.41 -41.62 36.85
N ILE A 20 -18.12 -40.56 37.54
CA ILE A 20 -18.42 -39.18 37.15
C ILE A 20 -17.26 -38.67 36.30
N PRO A 21 -17.50 -38.18 35.07
CA PRO A 21 -16.43 -37.53 34.32
C PRO A 21 -15.98 -36.24 34.99
N THR A 22 -14.70 -36.03 34.99
CA THR A 22 -14.07 -34.76 35.44
C THR A 22 -13.87 -33.85 34.23
N PHE A 23 -14.14 -32.58 34.40
CA PHE A 23 -13.99 -31.56 33.39
C PHE A 23 -12.96 -30.53 33.85
N ASP A 24 -12.00 -30.27 32.99
CA ASP A 24 -11.12 -29.12 33.12
C ASP A 24 -11.70 -27.96 32.35
N VAL A 25 -11.96 -26.87 33.04
CA VAL A 25 -12.51 -25.64 32.41
C VAL A 25 -11.36 -24.76 32.00
N ILE A 26 -11.22 -24.57 30.70
CA ILE A 26 -10.27 -23.61 30.13
C ILE A 26 -11.00 -22.28 29.96
N ILE A 27 -10.59 -21.27 30.71
CA ILE A 27 -11.14 -19.92 30.60
C ILE A 27 -10.38 -19.20 29.49
N PRO A 28 -11.05 -18.78 28.42
CA PRO A 28 -10.39 -18.03 27.34
C PRO A 28 -9.93 -16.66 27.87
N PRO A 29 -8.90 -16.06 27.24
CA PRO A 29 -8.50 -14.69 27.52
C PRO A 29 -9.64 -13.71 27.22
N GLN A 30 -9.57 -12.50 27.78
CA GLN A 30 -10.56 -11.47 27.55
C GLN A 30 -10.66 -11.15 26.06
N GLY A 31 -11.85 -11.30 25.47
CA GLY A 31 -12.08 -11.17 24.04
C GLY A 31 -12.12 -12.50 23.27
N GLY A 32 -11.82 -13.64 23.93
CA GLY A 32 -11.75 -14.98 23.31
C GLY A 32 -10.34 -15.34 22.82
N HIS A 33 -10.15 -16.63 22.48
CA HIS A 33 -8.90 -17.10 21.88
C HIS A 33 -8.63 -16.42 20.54
N GLY A 34 -7.40 -15.93 20.33
CA GLY A 34 -6.98 -15.24 19.12
C GLY A 34 -7.31 -13.75 19.06
N SER A 35 -8.00 -13.19 20.08
CA SER A 35 -8.27 -11.75 20.12
C SER A 35 -7.01 -10.91 20.36
N ASP A 36 -6.08 -11.45 21.15
CA ASP A 36 -4.73 -10.93 21.36
C ASP A 36 -3.74 -12.09 21.40
N ILE A 37 -3.28 -12.48 20.24
CA ILE A 37 -2.41 -13.63 20.07
C ILE A 37 -1.05 -13.46 20.79
N TYR A 38 -0.58 -12.23 20.91
CA TYR A 38 0.70 -11.95 21.55
C TYR A 38 0.61 -12.18 23.05
N ARG A 39 -0.45 -11.67 23.67
CA ARG A 39 -0.71 -11.86 25.11
C ARG A 39 -1.02 -13.31 25.45
N GLU A 40 -1.77 -13.99 24.58
CA GLU A 40 -2.15 -15.38 24.78
C GLU A 40 -0.94 -16.32 24.69
N LEU A 41 -0.02 -16.08 23.77
CA LEU A 41 1.22 -16.84 23.62
C LEU A 41 2.35 -16.36 24.55
N GLY A 42 2.13 -15.30 25.32
CA GLY A 42 3.17 -14.71 26.18
C GLY A 42 4.35 -14.16 25.39
N ALA A 43 4.11 -13.71 24.18
CA ALA A 43 5.16 -13.14 23.34
C ALA A 43 5.62 -11.80 23.92
N MET A 44 6.91 -11.69 24.21
CA MET A 44 7.55 -10.45 24.68
C MET A 44 8.22 -9.67 23.56
N ASN A 45 8.37 -10.29 22.39
CA ASN A 45 9.07 -9.70 21.25
C ASN A 45 8.27 -9.89 19.98
N VAL A 46 8.26 -8.88 19.11
CA VAL A 46 7.72 -8.94 17.74
C VAL A 46 8.86 -8.69 16.77
N LEU A 47 9.05 -9.62 15.83
CA LEU A 47 9.99 -9.45 14.72
C LEU A 47 9.23 -8.87 13.52
N ILE A 48 9.62 -7.67 13.10
CA ILE A 48 9.19 -7.07 11.84
C ILE A 48 10.29 -7.37 10.81
N TYR A 49 9.90 -8.04 9.74
CA TYR A 49 10.78 -8.36 8.62
C TYR A 49 10.27 -7.68 7.35
N SER A 50 11.16 -6.98 6.65
CA SER A 50 10.86 -6.40 5.35
C SER A 50 12.04 -6.61 4.43
N ARG A 51 11.75 -6.97 3.18
CA ARG A 51 12.74 -7.08 2.12
C ARG A 51 12.54 -5.96 1.12
N ILE A 52 13.62 -5.29 0.76
CA ILE A 52 13.66 -4.29 -0.29
C ILE A 52 14.34 -4.92 -1.50
N GLU A 53 13.59 -5.08 -2.58
CA GLU A 53 14.07 -5.61 -3.83
C GLU A 53 13.37 -4.92 -5.01
N ASN A 54 13.97 -5.03 -6.19
CA ASN A 54 13.39 -4.51 -7.41
C ASN A 54 13.63 -5.53 -8.53
N ASP A 55 12.71 -6.44 -8.66
CA ASP A 55 12.66 -7.44 -9.73
C ASP A 55 11.27 -7.45 -10.38
N ASN A 56 11.02 -8.37 -11.28
CA ASN A 56 9.74 -8.45 -12.00
C ASN A 56 8.56 -8.81 -11.09
N GLU A 57 8.81 -9.48 -9.97
CA GLU A 57 7.77 -9.89 -9.02
C GLU A 57 7.53 -8.80 -7.96
N ASN A 58 8.58 -8.08 -7.56
CA ASN A 58 8.55 -7.05 -6.53
C ASN A 58 9.24 -5.75 -7.01
N PRO A 59 8.62 -5.01 -7.94
CA PRO A 59 9.22 -3.83 -8.57
C PRO A 59 9.03 -2.54 -7.77
N ASP A 60 8.88 -2.62 -6.45
CA ASP A 60 8.47 -1.48 -5.63
C ASP A 60 9.62 -0.50 -5.31
N PHE A 61 10.87 -0.94 -5.46
CA PHE A 61 12.04 -0.11 -5.14
C PHE A 61 12.99 -0.02 -6.34
N ILE A 62 12.93 1.08 -7.07
CA ILE A 62 13.77 1.32 -8.24
C ILE A 62 15.24 1.43 -7.86
N THR A 63 16.12 1.06 -8.81
CA THR A 63 17.56 1.15 -8.65
C THR A 63 18.05 2.60 -8.71
N GLY A 64 19.25 2.84 -8.19
CA GLY A 64 19.82 4.19 -8.13
C GLY A 64 19.33 5.05 -6.97
N ASN A 65 18.28 4.65 -6.25
CA ASN A 65 17.84 5.32 -5.04
C ASN A 65 18.80 5.04 -3.88
N GLN A 66 18.93 6.02 -3.00
CA GLN A 66 19.73 5.91 -1.79
C GLN A 66 18.83 5.74 -0.57
N ILE A 67 19.14 4.75 0.27
CA ILE A 67 18.50 4.55 1.56
C ILE A 67 19.46 5.06 2.65
N ALA A 68 19.03 6.11 3.36
CA ALA A 68 19.81 6.71 4.44
C ALA A 68 19.15 6.53 5.82
N ARG A 69 17.86 6.25 5.85
CA ARG A 69 17.11 6.10 7.10
C ARG A 69 16.07 5.01 6.97
N VAL A 70 15.92 4.25 8.04
CA VAL A 70 14.83 3.30 8.21
C VAL A 70 14.04 3.72 9.45
N GLY A 71 12.74 3.89 9.32
CA GLY A 71 11.86 4.28 10.40
C GLY A 71 10.67 3.35 10.54
N LEU A 72 10.18 3.21 11.76
CA LEU A 72 8.91 2.58 12.07
C LEU A 72 7.93 3.64 12.55
N VAL A 73 6.80 3.74 11.89
CA VAL A 73 5.76 4.71 12.20
C VAL A 73 4.49 3.97 12.58
N GLU A 74 3.93 4.30 13.73
CA GLU A 74 2.66 3.80 14.22
C GLU A 74 1.51 4.70 13.76
N ASN A 75 0.38 4.11 13.37
CA ASN A 75 -0.87 4.79 13.04
C ASN A 75 -0.72 5.96 12.03
N PRO A 76 -0.03 5.76 10.90
CA PRO A 76 0.04 6.79 9.87
C PRO A 76 -1.35 7.04 9.25
N GLN A 77 -1.59 8.27 8.79
CA GLN A 77 -2.83 8.64 8.12
C GLN A 77 -2.70 8.51 6.60
N LYS A 78 -3.83 8.30 5.93
CA LYS A 78 -3.93 8.34 4.47
C LYS A 78 -3.66 9.76 3.97
N TYR A 79 -3.08 9.87 2.77
CA TYR A 79 -2.93 11.14 2.07
C TYR A 79 -4.28 11.86 1.96
N ASP A 80 -4.27 13.18 2.12
CA ASP A 80 -5.45 14.06 2.12
C ASP A 80 -6.60 13.63 3.05
N SER A 81 -6.31 12.87 4.10
CA SER A 81 -7.30 12.35 5.03
C SER A 81 -6.80 12.41 6.46
N THR A 82 -7.72 12.30 7.41
CA THR A 82 -7.45 12.04 8.83
C THR A 82 -7.64 10.57 9.19
N ALA A 83 -8.14 9.75 8.26
CA ALA A 83 -8.32 8.32 8.47
C ALA A 83 -6.96 7.60 8.52
N LEU A 84 -6.87 6.55 9.33
CA LEU A 84 -5.68 5.72 9.41
C LEU A 84 -5.43 4.99 8.08
N LEU A 85 -4.15 4.78 7.77
CA LEU A 85 -3.74 3.95 6.64
C LEU A 85 -4.18 2.51 6.87
N THR A 86 -4.74 1.88 5.85
CA THR A 86 -5.16 0.49 5.87
C THR A 86 -4.19 -0.39 5.10
N ALA A 87 -4.15 -1.69 5.36
CA ALA A 87 -3.21 -2.62 4.74
C ALA A 87 -3.33 -2.64 3.20
N ASP A 88 -4.53 -2.47 2.66
CA ASP A 88 -4.82 -2.39 1.23
C ASP A 88 -4.32 -1.09 0.57
N LYS A 89 -3.91 -0.11 1.37
CA LYS A 89 -3.36 1.19 0.97
C LYS A 89 -1.93 1.41 1.46
N ALA A 90 -1.31 0.40 2.06
CA ALA A 90 0.02 0.52 2.66
C ALA A 90 1.18 0.39 1.64
N SER A 91 0.91 0.30 0.35
CA SER A 91 1.96 0.35 -0.68
C SER A 91 2.63 1.72 -0.70
N ALA A 92 3.94 1.74 -0.93
CA ALA A 92 4.71 2.98 -1.09
C ALA A 92 4.44 3.67 -2.44
N LEU A 93 3.84 2.97 -3.40
CA LEU A 93 3.61 3.43 -4.76
C LEU A 93 2.14 3.76 -5.00
N SER A 94 1.90 4.77 -5.82
CA SER A 94 0.61 4.99 -6.45
C SER A 94 0.48 4.11 -7.69
N ALA A 95 -0.74 3.81 -8.10
CA ALA A 95 -0.98 3.02 -9.30
C ALA A 95 -2.17 3.56 -10.12
N LEU A 96 -2.06 3.37 -11.44
CA LEU A 96 -3.16 3.57 -12.39
C LEU A 96 -3.54 2.23 -13.01
N ARG A 97 -4.84 1.98 -13.12
CA ARG A 97 -5.37 0.93 -13.98
C ARG A 97 -5.62 1.55 -15.35
N LEU A 98 -4.92 1.04 -16.36
CA LEU A 98 -5.03 1.54 -17.75
C LEU A 98 -5.86 0.57 -18.60
N ALA A 99 -6.66 1.12 -19.48
CA ALA A 99 -7.48 0.41 -20.44
C ALA A 99 -7.35 1.05 -21.84
N GLY A 100 -7.86 0.36 -22.84
CA GLY A 100 -7.85 0.80 -24.25
C GLY A 100 -7.36 -0.31 -25.17
N SER A 101 -7.48 -0.09 -26.47
CA SER A 101 -6.97 -1.05 -27.46
C SER A 101 -5.45 -1.09 -27.38
N GLY A 102 -4.89 -2.27 -27.06
CA GLY A 102 -3.45 -2.47 -27.03
C GLY A 102 -2.78 -2.24 -25.68
N TYR A 103 -3.53 -2.15 -24.56
CA TYR A 103 -2.91 -2.05 -23.24
C TYR A 103 -1.95 -3.22 -22.96
N SER A 104 -2.26 -4.42 -23.46
CA SER A 104 -1.42 -5.62 -23.30
C SER A 104 -0.14 -5.61 -24.15
N SER A 105 -0.02 -4.69 -25.11
CA SER A 105 1.17 -4.53 -25.96
C SER A 105 1.89 -3.20 -25.75
N ALA A 106 1.37 -2.35 -24.86
CA ALA A 106 2.01 -1.11 -24.50
C ALA A 106 3.23 -1.36 -23.61
N THR A 107 4.21 -0.50 -23.70
CA THR A 107 5.43 -0.54 -22.90
C THR A 107 5.64 0.80 -22.20
N PHE A 108 5.89 0.75 -20.90
CA PHE A 108 6.38 1.87 -20.10
C PHE A 108 7.79 1.52 -19.63
N GLU A 109 8.76 2.30 -20.07
CA GLU A 109 10.15 2.10 -19.63
C GLU A 109 10.30 2.52 -18.17
N ALA A 110 10.90 1.66 -17.35
CA ALA A 110 11.17 1.98 -15.95
C ALA A 110 12.03 3.25 -15.86
N ASP A 111 11.79 4.05 -14.82
CA ASP A 111 12.44 5.35 -14.59
C ASP A 111 12.07 6.46 -15.59
N SER A 112 11.29 6.18 -16.63
CA SER A 112 10.77 7.20 -17.53
C SER A 112 9.66 8.02 -16.88
N TYR A 113 9.39 9.20 -17.44
CA TYR A 113 8.28 10.06 -17.00
C TYR A 113 7.08 9.87 -17.91
N PHE A 114 5.90 9.95 -17.32
CA PHE A 114 4.64 10.01 -18.04
C PHE A 114 3.76 11.11 -17.46
N VAL A 115 2.83 11.59 -18.24
CA VAL A 115 1.99 12.74 -17.89
C VAL A 115 0.53 12.49 -18.20
N GLN A 116 -0.35 13.18 -17.46
CA GLN A 116 -1.75 13.34 -17.78
C GLN A 116 -2.05 14.84 -17.84
N THR A 117 -2.78 15.29 -18.84
CA THR A 117 -3.38 16.62 -18.83
C THR A 117 -4.64 16.59 -17.99
N ILE A 118 -4.58 17.16 -16.78
CA ILE A 118 -5.70 17.12 -15.82
C ILE A 118 -6.73 18.24 -16.06
N SER A 119 -6.30 19.34 -16.65
CA SER A 119 -7.14 20.44 -17.14
C SER A 119 -6.34 21.30 -18.10
N ALA A 120 -6.98 22.27 -18.75
CA ALA A 120 -6.26 23.22 -19.60
C ALA A 120 -5.14 23.90 -18.82
N GLY A 121 -3.89 23.71 -19.25
CA GLY A 121 -2.71 24.28 -18.66
C GLY A 121 -2.19 23.63 -17.38
N SER A 122 -2.74 22.49 -16.97
CA SER A 122 -2.28 21.76 -15.81
C SER A 122 -2.04 20.28 -16.13
N THR A 123 -0.89 19.77 -15.72
CA THR A 123 -0.50 18.37 -15.92
C THR A 123 -0.15 17.71 -14.60
N ALA A 124 -0.46 16.43 -14.48
CA ALA A 124 0.13 15.53 -13.49
C ALA A 124 1.29 14.79 -14.12
N GLN A 125 2.37 14.58 -13.39
CA GLN A 125 3.54 13.86 -13.84
C GLN A 125 3.90 12.77 -12.84
N GLY A 126 4.21 11.59 -13.33
CA GLY A 126 4.68 10.45 -12.55
C GLY A 126 5.95 9.85 -13.14
N ARG A 127 6.70 9.14 -12.32
CA ARG A 127 7.86 8.37 -12.74
C ARG A 127 7.50 6.89 -12.67
N VAL A 128 7.71 6.19 -13.78
CA VAL A 128 7.36 4.77 -13.93
C VAL A 128 8.25 3.93 -13.02
N VAL A 129 7.64 3.03 -12.27
CA VAL A 129 8.33 1.95 -11.57
C VAL A 129 8.16 0.65 -12.34
N HIS A 130 6.91 0.28 -12.63
CA HIS A 130 6.59 -0.95 -13.34
C HIS A 130 5.24 -0.86 -14.04
N TYR A 131 5.13 -1.48 -15.19
CA TYR A 131 3.87 -1.68 -15.90
C TYR A 131 3.62 -3.17 -16.12
N ASP A 132 2.53 -3.66 -15.58
CA ASP A 132 2.04 -5.01 -15.84
C ASP A 132 1.08 -5.01 -17.04
N ALA A 133 1.58 -5.44 -18.18
CA ALA A 133 0.80 -5.51 -19.41
C ALA A 133 -0.34 -6.56 -19.35
N THR A 134 -0.31 -7.51 -18.42
CA THR A 134 -1.38 -8.48 -18.24
C THR A 134 -2.60 -7.83 -17.62
N THR A 135 -2.40 -7.06 -16.56
CA THR A 135 -3.49 -6.43 -15.81
C THR A 135 -3.73 -4.98 -16.20
N GLY A 136 -2.79 -4.35 -16.94
CA GLY A 136 -2.83 -2.92 -17.26
C GLY A 136 -2.56 -2.01 -16.06
N VAL A 137 -1.87 -2.51 -15.03
CA VAL A 137 -1.53 -1.72 -13.85
C VAL A 137 -0.17 -1.06 -14.03
N LEU A 138 -0.16 0.27 -13.96
CA LEU A 138 1.04 1.11 -13.98
C LEU A 138 1.33 1.58 -12.56
N LYS A 139 2.40 1.08 -11.95
CA LYS A 139 2.93 1.54 -10.66
C LYS A 139 3.88 2.71 -10.88
N TYR A 140 3.75 3.75 -10.06
CA TYR A 140 4.53 4.97 -10.19
C TYR A 140 4.69 5.69 -8.85
N TRP A 141 5.60 6.66 -8.84
CA TRP A 141 5.75 7.57 -7.73
C TRP A 141 5.81 9.03 -8.20
N GLN A 142 5.52 9.94 -7.29
CA GLN A 142 5.61 11.38 -7.46
C GLN A 142 6.39 11.98 -6.31
N ASP A 143 7.30 12.90 -6.60
CA ASP A 143 8.08 13.61 -5.60
C ASP A 143 8.04 15.13 -5.77
N ARG A 144 8.81 15.83 -4.96
CA ARG A 144 8.87 17.29 -5.01
C ARG A 144 9.40 17.84 -6.33
N THR A 145 10.27 17.09 -7.01
CA THR A 145 10.88 17.51 -8.27
C THR A 145 9.89 17.43 -9.42
N MET A 146 8.78 16.71 -9.21
CA MET A 146 7.67 16.58 -10.16
C MET A 146 6.53 17.55 -9.85
N ALA A 147 6.77 18.62 -9.11
CA ALA A 147 5.78 19.67 -8.91
C ALA A 147 5.28 20.14 -10.27
N GLY A 148 3.97 20.05 -10.49
CA GLY A 148 3.36 20.49 -11.74
C GLY A 148 3.54 22.00 -11.92
N PHE A 149 3.75 22.38 -13.16
CA PHE A 149 3.67 23.76 -13.58
C PHE A 149 2.44 23.90 -14.47
N ASN A 150 1.76 25.02 -14.40
CA ASN A 150 0.76 25.35 -15.41
C ASN A 150 1.46 25.72 -16.73
N THR A 151 0.72 25.89 -17.81
CA THR A 151 1.27 26.25 -19.15
C THR A 151 2.01 27.60 -19.16
N VAL A 152 1.82 28.44 -18.16
CA VAL A 152 2.51 29.72 -18.00
C VAL A 152 3.79 29.57 -17.18
N GLY A 153 4.13 28.34 -16.76
CA GLY A 153 5.32 28.08 -15.97
C GLY A 153 5.21 28.44 -14.48
N THR A 154 4.01 28.77 -14.01
CA THR A 154 3.78 29.06 -12.60
C THR A 154 3.73 27.78 -11.81
N ALA A 155 4.61 27.64 -10.82
CA ALA A 155 4.62 26.50 -9.91
C ALA A 155 3.29 26.40 -9.16
N GLN A 156 2.73 25.21 -9.12
CA GLN A 156 1.58 24.90 -8.27
C GLN A 156 2.07 24.81 -6.82
N THR A 157 1.63 25.72 -5.97
CA THR A 157 2.06 25.76 -4.57
C THR A 157 1.10 24.98 -3.69
N ASN A 158 1.65 24.03 -2.92
CA ASN A 158 0.92 23.40 -1.83
C ASN A 158 0.84 24.41 -0.65
N PRO A 159 -0.36 24.76 -0.17
CA PRO A 159 -0.51 25.71 0.93
C PRO A 159 0.25 25.32 2.20
N THR A 160 0.46 24.03 2.42
CA THR A 160 1.13 23.51 3.62
C THR A 160 2.64 23.40 3.47
N TYR A 161 3.14 23.13 2.26
CA TYR A 161 4.56 22.78 2.04
C TYR A 161 5.24 23.60 0.94
N GLY A 162 4.57 24.57 0.37
CA GLY A 162 5.10 25.38 -0.73
C GLY A 162 5.16 24.66 -2.09
N TYR A 163 4.64 23.43 -2.18
CA TYR A 163 4.56 22.64 -3.42
C TYR A 163 3.16 22.09 -3.58
N ASN A 164 2.67 22.08 -4.81
CA ASN A 164 1.45 21.36 -5.16
C ASN A 164 1.78 20.34 -6.24
N LEU A 165 1.88 19.07 -5.85
CA LEU A 165 1.91 17.98 -6.80
C LEU A 165 0.51 17.82 -7.36
N ASN A 166 0.35 18.07 -8.66
CA ASN A 166 -0.87 17.70 -9.35
C ASN A 166 -1.01 16.18 -9.32
N LYS A 167 -2.15 15.70 -8.86
CA LYS A 167 -2.47 14.26 -8.83
C LYS A 167 -3.12 13.84 -10.14
N PHE A 168 -2.85 12.60 -10.55
CA PHE A 168 -3.62 11.95 -11.61
C PHE A 168 -5.09 11.87 -11.20
N THR A 169 -5.97 12.03 -12.16
CA THR A 169 -7.41 12.09 -11.90
C THR A 169 -8.21 11.26 -12.89
N ALA A 170 -9.23 10.57 -12.40
CA ALA A 170 -10.23 9.90 -13.22
C ALA A 170 -11.33 10.85 -13.73
N SER A 171 -11.33 12.12 -13.27
CA SER A 171 -12.29 13.14 -13.64
C SER A 171 -11.57 14.43 -14.05
N PRO A 172 -10.91 14.45 -15.22
CA PRO A 172 -10.19 15.62 -15.67
C PRO A 172 -11.14 16.80 -15.89
N GLY A 173 -10.64 18.00 -15.57
CA GLY A 173 -11.36 19.25 -15.80
C GLY A 173 -11.41 19.64 -17.28
N THR A 174 -12.00 20.81 -17.55
CA THR A 174 -12.11 21.35 -18.93
C THR A 174 -10.73 21.41 -19.60
N GLY A 175 -10.61 20.80 -20.78
CA GLY A 175 -9.36 20.70 -21.55
C GLY A 175 -8.38 19.64 -21.02
N GLY A 176 -8.80 18.82 -20.04
CA GLY A 176 -8.07 17.65 -19.61
C GLY A 176 -8.48 16.38 -20.36
N SER A 177 -7.74 15.29 -20.16
CA SER A 177 -7.95 13.98 -20.77
C SER A 177 -7.61 12.85 -19.80
N LEU A 178 -8.21 11.68 -20.01
CA LEU A 178 -7.80 10.44 -19.35
C LEU A 178 -6.55 9.79 -19.99
N ASP A 179 -6.04 10.38 -21.07
CA ASP A 179 -4.98 9.81 -21.88
C ASP A 179 -3.65 9.74 -21.14
N ILE A 180 -3.03 8.58 -21.25
CA ILE A 180 -1.68 8.27 -20.77
C ILE A 180 -0.89 7.72 -21.96
N VAL A 181 0.20 8.39 -22.29
CA VAL A 181 1.05 8.01 -23.43
C VAL A 181 2.14 7.06 -22.94
N PRO A 182 2.17 5.80 -23.41
CA PRO A 182 3.24 4.85 -23.10
C PRO A 182 4.55 5.23 -23.82
N THR A 183 5.67 4.62 -23.38
CA THR A 183 6.96 4.76 -24.08
C THR A 183 6.89 4.16 -25.50
N ALA A 184 6.16 3.04 -25.65
CA ALA A 184 5.86 2.45 -26.96
C ALA A 184 4.46 1.83 -26.93
N GLY A 185 3.76 1.94 -28.05
CA GLY A 185 2.39 1.47 -28.21
C GLY A 185 1.39 2.61 -28.41
N SER A 186 0.11 2.26 -28.43
CA SER A 186 -0.98 3.23 -28.56
C SER A 186 -1.24 3.94 -27.23
N THR A 187 -1.73 5.18 -27.29
CA THR A 187 -2.21 5.90 -26.12
C THR A 187 -3.26 5.09 -25.39
N LEU A 188 -3.10 4.99 -24.07
CA LEU A 188 -4.02 4.32 -23.16
C LEU A 188 -4.82 5.36 -22.37
N GLN A 189 -5.85 4.90 -21.69
CA GLN A 189 -6.66 5.77 -20.83
C GLN A 189 -6.73 5.19 -19.41
N ILE A 190 -6.84 6.06 -18.42
CA ILE A 190 -7.19 5.64 -17.06
C ILE A 190 -8.56 4.98 -17.13
N ASP A 191 -8.66 3.75 -16.64
CA ASP A 191 -9.91 2.98 -16.57
C ASP A 191 -10.80 3.52 -15.44
N SER A 192 -11.45 4.65 -15.71
CA SER A 192 -12.29 5.34 -14.72
C SER A 192 -13.51 4.55 -14.26
N ALA A 193 -13.84 3.44 -14.93
CA ALA A 193 -14.90 2.54 -14.49
C ALA A 193 -14.42 1.46 -13.53
N PHE A 194 -13.10 1.28 -13.39
CA PHE A 194 -12.56 0.21 -12.57
C PHE A 194 -12.46 0.59 -11.10
N THR A 195 -13.09 -0.23 -10.25
CA THR A 195 -12.98 -0.14 -8.80
C THR A 195 -12.81 -1.54 -8.23
N GLY A 196 -11.85 -1.73 -7.35
CA GLY A 196 -11.62 -2.99 -6.69
C GLY A 196 -10.15 -3.36 -6.50
N ILE A 197 -9.92 -4.55 -5.97
CA ILE A 197 -8.61 -5.10 -5.59
C ILE A 197 -8.15 -6.21 -6.55
N SER A 198 -9.03 -6.66 -7.43
CA SER A 198 -8.76 -7.75 -8.36
C SER A 198 -9.46 -7.52 -9.71
N THR A 199 -8.97 -8.17 -10.74
CA THR A 199 -9.56 -8.18 -12.08
C THR A 199 -9.60 -9.60 -12.63
N VAL A 200 -10.55 -9.88 -13.53
CA VAL A 200 -10.64 -11.19 -14.19
C VAL A 200 -10.25 -11.04 -15.64
N ILE A 201 -9.22 -11.79 -16.06
CA ILE A 201 -8.73 -11.82 -17.45
C ILE A 201 -8.66 -13.29 -17.88
N ASN A 202 -9.33 -13.65 -18.98
CA ASN A 202 -9.37 -15.02 -19.48
C ASN A 202 -9.79 -16.04 -18.41
N ASN A 203 -10.79 -15.72 -17.62
CA ASN A 203 -11.29 -16.53 -16.48
C ASN A 203 -10.28 -16.75 -15.34
N ILE A 204 -9.18 -16.02 -15.30
CA ILE A 204 -8.23 -16.04 -14.19
C ILE A 204 -8.39 -14.76 -13.40
N THR A 205 -8.50 -14.90 -12.07
CA THR A 205 -8.56 -13.75 -11.16
C THR A 205 -7.15 -13.31 -10.79
N TYR A 206 -6.82 -12.05 -11.10
CA TYR A 206 -5.57 -11.41 -10.74
C TYR A 206 -5.81 -10.45 -9.57
N TYR A 207 -5.08 -10.60 -8.50
CA TYR A 207 -5.07 -9.67 -7.37
C TYR A 207 -4.03 -8.58 -7.64
N LEU A 208 -4.44 -7.31 -7.53
CA LEU A 208 -3.64 -6.17 -7.96
C LEU A 208 -2.73 -5.61 -6.86
N GLY A 209 -2.81 -6.18 -5.66
CA GLY A 209 -2.00 -5.76 -4.50
C GLY A 209 -2.41 -4.43 -3.88
N GLN A 210 -3.33 -3.70 -4.51
CA GLN A 210 -3.84 -2.39 -4.08
C GLN A 210 -5.32 -2.30 -4.40
N ASN A 211 -6.05 -1.48 -3.65
CA ASN A 211 -7.45 -1.20 -3.93
C ASN A 211 -7.58 0.06 -4.78
N PHE A 212 -8.26 -0.06 -5.92
CA PHE A 212 -8.49 1.01 -6.87
C PHE A 212 -9.88 1.62 -6.66
N THR A 213 -9.97 2.91 -6.90
CA THR A 213 -11.22 3.66 -7.05
C THR A 213 -11.10 4.46 -8.33
N ASP A 214 -12.05 4.25 -9.26
CA ASP A 214 -12.06 4.93 -10.56
C ASP A 214 -10.72 4.79 -11.33
N GLY A 215 -10.12 3.61 -11.28
CA GLY A 215 -8.85 3.31 -11.95
C GLY A 215 -7.60 3.88 -11.28
N ILE A 216 -7.72 4.47 -10.09
CA ILE A 216 -6.60 5.09 -9.37
C ILE A 216 -6.44 4.46 -8.00
N SER A 217 -5.21 4.16 -7.62
CA SER A 217 -4.83 3.82 -6.26
C SER A 217 -3.77 4.79 -5.75
N ASN A 218 -4.08 5.47 -4.66
CA ASN A 218 -3.19 6.43 -4.00
C ASN A 218 -2.88 5.93 -2.58
N PRO A 219 -1.94 5.01 -2.42
CA PRO A 219 -1.60 4.41 -1.13
C PRO A 219 -0.71 5.28 -0.27
N GLU A 220 -0.41 6.50 -0.67
CA GLU A 220 0.56 7.35 -0.01
C GLU A 220 0.15 7.70 1.42
N VAL A 221 1.14 7.67 2.29
CA VAL A 221 1.04 8.13 3.68
C VAL A 221 1.01 9.66 3.71
N LYS A 222 0.14 10.23 4.52
CA LYS A 222 0.18 11.65 4.84
C LYS A 222 1.48 11.98 5.55
N ARG A 223 2.28 12.87 5.00
CA ARG A 223 3.54 13.31 5.60
C ARG A 223 3.31 13.91 6.98
N HIS A 224 4.22 13.62 7.90
CA HIS A 224 4.18 14.11 9.29
C HIS A 224 2.95 13.61 10.08
N SER A 225 2.36 12.50 9.68
CA SER A 225 1.31 11.82 10.44
C SER A 225 1.85 10.56 11.10
N GLY A 226 1.14 10.10 12.13
CA GLY A 226 1.53 8.95 12.95
C GLY A 226 2.61 9.28 13.97
N ASN A 227 2.96 8.28 14.78
CA ASN A 227 3.97 8.37 15.83
C ASN A 227 5.23 7.61 15.39
N ILE A 228 6.38 8.24 15.52
CA ILE A 228 7.66 7.58 15.24
C ILE A 228 8.02 6.71 16.42
N VAL A 229 8.04 5.39 16.23
CA VAL A 229 8.39 4.40 17.26
C VAL A 229 9.89 4.11 17.23
N PHE A 230 10.50 4.10 16.05
CA PHE A 230 11.91 3.77 15.88
C PHE A 230 12.50 4.50 14.65
N VAL A 231 13.75 4.93 14.76
CA VAL A 231 14.54 5.47 13.63
C VAL A 231 15.95 4.94 13.68
N ASP A 232 16.39 4.34 12.58
CA ASP A 232 17.80 4.00 12.35
C ASP A 232 18.37 4.95 11.28
N ASN A 233 19.44 5.65 11.63
CA ASN A 233 20.19 6.50 10.70
C ASN A 233 21.44 5.76 10.26
N ARG A 234 21.61 5.61 8.97
CA ARG A 234 22.75 4.93 8.36
C ARG A 234 23.38 5.78 7.24
N PRO A 235 24.63 5.52 6.84
CA PRO A 235 25.18 6.13 5.65
C PRO A 235 24.30 5.82 4.45
N ALA A 236 24.14 6.80 3.56
CA ALA A 236 23.39 6.61 2.33
C ALA A 236 24.06 5.53 1.45
N ILE A 237 23.29 4.54 1.07
CA ILE A 237 23.76 3.43 0.23
C ILE A 237 23.00 3.50 -1.10
N THR A 238 23.75 3.58 -2.21
CA THR A 238 23.15 3.48 -3.54
C THR A 238 22.90 2.03 -3.87
N ARG A 239 21.66 1.67 -4.21
CA ARG A 239 21.26 0.32 -4.52
C ARG A 239 21.63 -0.05 -5.95
N SER A 240 22.23 -1.22 -6.13
CA SER A 240 22.48 -1.80 -7.46
C SER A 240 21.25 -2.60 -7.95
N VAL A 241 21.23 -2.93 -9.26
CA VAL A 241 20.11 -3.61 -9.93
C VAL A 241 19.73 -4.94 -9.25
N ASN A 242 20.71 -5.68 -8.77
CA ASN A 242 20.49 -7.02 -8.19
C ASN A 242 20.57 -7.03 -6.65
N GLN A 243 20.59 -5.86 -6.03
CA GLN A 243 20.71 -5.78 -4.57
C GLN A 243 19.38 -6.06 -3.91
N LYS A 244 19.40 -7.02 -2.97
CA LYS A 244 18.32 -7.28 -2.02
C LYS A 244 18.76 -6.82 -0.64
N GLU A 245 17.89 -6.16 0.08
CA GLU A 245 18.17 -5.69 1.43
C GLU A 245 17.10 -6.20 2.38
N ASP A 246 17.53 -6.92 3.41
CA ASP A 246 16.64 -7.42 4.48
C ASP A 246 16.71 -6.47 5.69
N ILE A 247 15.58 -5.95 6.08
CA ILE A 247 15.43 -5.14 7.29
C ILE A 247 14.69 -5.98 8.32
N LYS A 248 15.33 -6.17 9.48
CA LYS A 248 14.77 -6.90 10.63
C LYS A 248 14.77 -5.98 11.83
N ILE A 249 13.60 -5.72 12.39
CA ILE A 249 13.41 -4.92 13.59
C ILE A 249 12.75 -5.81 14.64
N VAL A 250 13.37 -5.91 15.80
CA VAL A 250 12.80 -6.61 16.96
C VAL A 250 12.26 -5.55 17.92
N LEU A 251 10.96 -5.57 18.17
CA LEU A 251 10.33 -4.78 19.21
C LEU A 251 10.15 -5.66 20.46
N GLN A 252 10.56 -5.15 21.59
CA GLN A 252 10.36 -5.77 22.90
C GLN A 252 9.31 -4.95 23.66
N PHE A 253 8.31 -5.64 24.24
CA PHE A 253 7.22 -5.04 25.01
C PHE A 253 7.35 -5.36 26.50
#